data_ca61d11d4029ad8d9572cc23c051dd14
#
_entry.id   ca61d11d4029ad8d9572cc23c051dd14
#
_cell.length_a   1.000
_cell.length_b   1.000
_cell.length_c   1.000
_cell.angle_alpha   90.00
_cell.angle_beta   90.00
_cell.angle_gamma   90.00
#
_symmetry.space_group_name_H-M   'P 1'
#
loop_
_entity.id
_entity.type
_entity.pdbx_description
1 polymer ?
#
loop_
_entity_poly.entity_id
_entity_poly.type
_entity_poly.pdbx_seq_one_letter_code
_entity_poly.pdbx_strand_id
1 'polypeptide(L)'
;TGADCKRCRREKVKLFLKGSKCDGPKCPIESRPYPPGEHGRGRTKESEYSLQMREKQKCARIYGVLEKQFRGYYQEANRLTGRTGENLLRILESRLDNVVYRAGFAKSRDMARQLVRHGHFLVNGEKVNIPSYRVAPSSVIDLRPSSHDLTPFIVASAELGERPVPAWMEVVGSKMRILVHSLPE
;
A
#
# COMPACT_ATOMS: atom_id res chain seq x y z
N THR A 1 -13.90 1.88 1.32
CA THR A 1 -13.75 3.21 0.74
C THR A 1 -14.35 4.24 1.68
N GLY A 2 -13.82 5.42 1.76
CA GLY A 2 -14.25 6.50 2.64
C GLY A 2 -13.17 7.57 2.71
N ALA A 3 -13.39 8.61 3.50
CA ALA A 3 -12.44 9.72 3.63
C ALA A 3 -11.16 9.27 4.36
N ASP A 4 -10.03 9.17 3.65
CA ASP A 4 -8.75 8.65 4.17
C ASP A 4 -8.25 9.39 5.40
N CYS A 5 -8.40 10.72 5.42
CA CYS A 5 -8.00 11.50 6.59
C CYS A 5 -8.83 11.17 7.85
N LYS A 6 -10.09 10.72 7.70
CA LYS A 6 -10.88 10.22 8.82
C LYS A 6 -10.33 8.90 9.36
N ARG A 7 -9.77 8.06 8.47
CA ARG A 7 -9.12 6.80 8.84
C ARG A 7 -7.87 7.05 9.69
N CYS A 8 -6.98 7.95 9.24
CA CYS A 8 -5.80 8.34 10.02
C CYS A 8 -6.20 8.86 11.41
N ARG A 9 -7.17 9.77 11.48
CA ARG A 9 -7.68 10.31 12.73
C ARG A 9 -8.28 9.25 13.64
N ARG A 10 -8.98 8.25 13.09
CA ARG A 10 -9.54 7.13 13.86
C ARG A 10 -8.46 6.28 14.50
N GLU A 11 -7.35 6.06 13.80
CA GLU A 11 -6.21 5.30 14.31
C GLU A 11 -5.23 6.16 15.10
N LYS A 12 -5.47 7.49 15.19
CA LYS A 12 -4.62 8.47 15.90
C LYS A 12 -3.16 8.50 15.39
N VAL A 13 -2.93 8.06 14.13
CA VAL A 13 -1.61 7.98 13.51
C VAL A 13 -1.68 8.27 12.02
N LYS A 14 -0.60 8.80 11.44
CA LYS A 14 -0.47 8.97 9.99
C LYS A 14 -0.36 7.60 9.30
N LEU A 15 -1.24 7.34 8.35
CA LEU A 15 -1.22 6.12 7.54
C LEU A 15 -0.70 6.39 6.12
N PHE A 16 -0.34 7.64 5.80
CA PHE A 16 0.21 8.07 4.51
C PHE A 16 -0.62 7.64 3.30
N LEU A 17 -1.95 7.81 3.37
CA LEU A 17 -2.88 7.33 2.35
C LEU A 17 -3.01 8.26 1.14
N LYS A 18 -2.58 9.53 1.24
CA LYS A 18 -2.75 10.57 0.20
C LYS A 18 -1.44 11.11 -0.40
N GLY A 19 -0.34 10.39 -0.24
CA GLY A 19 0.96 10.82 -0.77
C GLY A 19 1.44 12.13 -0.16
N SER A 20 1.96 13.06 -0.96
CA SER A 20 2.61 14.31 -0.55
C SER A 20 1.78 15.19 0.41
N LYS A 21 0.45 15.10 0.35
CA LYS A 21 -0.41 15.80 1.32
C LYS A 21 -0.20 15.33 2.77
N CYS A 22 0.21 14.07 2.94
CA CYS A 22 0.43 13.49 4.27
C CYS A 22 1.75 13.97 4.90
N ASP A 23 2.70 14.40 4.08
CA ASP A 23 4.01 14.87 4.53
C ASP A 23 3.99 16.36 4.90
N GLY A 24 3.02 17.10 4.37
CA GLY A 24 2.91 18.54 4.58
C GLY A 24 2.08 18.96 5.82
N PRO A 25 2.16 20.25 6.18
CA PRO A 25 1.45 20.81 7.34
C PRO A 25 -0.08 20.81 7.18
N LYS A 26 -0.59 20.61 5.96
CA LYS A 26 -2.03 20.50 5.67
C LYS A 26 -2.63 19.14 6.04
N CYS A 27 -1.86 18.24 6.64
CA CYS A 27 -2.36 16.93 7.09
C CYS A 27 -3.33 17.11 8.26
N PRO A 28 -4.61 16.67 8.16
CA PRO A 28 -5.61 16.90 9.22
C PRO A 28 -5.30 16.26 10.57
N ILE A 29 -4.39 15.30 10.64
CA ILE A 29 -4.00 14.69 11.91
C ILE A 29 -3.12 15.64 12.75
N GLU A 30 -2.38 16.53 12.12
CA GLU A 30 -1.57 17.53 12.82
C GLU A 30 -2.44 18.51 13.61
N SER A 31 -3.53 18.97 13.00
CA SER A 31 -4.45 19.93 13.63
C SER A 31 -5.53 19.25 14.49
N ARG A 32 -5.88 17.99 14.20
CA ARG A 32 -6.99 17.27 14.84
C ARG A 32 -6.61 15.82 15.13
N PRO A 33 -5.71 15.54 16.10
CA PRO A 33 -5.19 14.21 16.40
C PRO A 33 -6.17 13.32 17.20
N TYR A 34 -7.46 13.51 16.99
CA TYR A 34 -8.51 12.77 17.68
C TYR A 34 -9.49 12.14 16.67
N PRO A 35 -10.19 11.06 17.05
CA PRO A 35 -11.16 10.40 16.19
C PRO A 35 -12.20 11.36 15.63
N PRO A 36 -12.72 11.13 14.40
CA PRO A 36 -13.79 11.93 13.83
C PRO A 36 -15.11 11.68 14.57
N GLY A 37 -15.99 12.67 14.57
CA GLY A 37 -17.31 12.62 15.18
C GLY A 37 -17.41 13.55 16.41
N GLU A 38 -18.63 13.72 16.90
CA GLU A 38 -18.95 14.60 18.01
C GLU A 38 -18.21 14.24 19.30
N HIS A 39 -18.12 12.96 19.60
CA HIS A 39 -17.46 12.42 20.80
C HIS A 39 -15.96 12.13 20.62
N GLY A 40 -15.34 12.59 19.53
CA GLY A 40 -13.94 12.28 19.22
C GLY A 40 -12.93 12.77 20.25
N ARG A 41 -13.27 13.79 21.03
CA ARG A 41 -12.44 14.34 22.11
C ARG A 41 -12.71 13.70 23.49
N GLY A 42 -13.76 12.86 23.58
CA GLY A 42 -14.12 12.21 24.82
C GLY A 42 -13.08 11.18 25.28
N ARG A 43 -12.95 11.01 26.59
CA ARG A 43 -12.17 9.90 27.16
C ARG A 43 -12.91 8.58 26.93
N THR A 44 -12.31 7.67 26.19
CA THR A 44 -12.79 6.31 26.02
C THR A 44 -11.87 5.35 26.76
N LYS A 45 -12.43 4.48 27.61
CA LYS A 45 -11.68 3.38 28.20
C LYS A 45 -11.36 2.38 27.08
N GLU A 46 -10.10 2.21 26.79
CA GLU A 46 -9.65 1.26 25.76
C GLU A 46 -9.55 -0.14 26.40
N SER A 47 -10.34 -1.09 25.91
CA SER A 47 -10.19 -2.50 26.26
C SER A 47 -9.10 -3.14 25.40
N GLU A 48 -8.52 -4.24 25.87
CA GLU A 48 -7.54 -4.99 25.09
C GLU A 48 -8.10 -5.41 23.72
N TYR A 49 -9.34 -5.87 23.67
CA TYR A 49 -10.02 -6.16 22.42
C TYR A 49 -10.06 -4.95 21.47
N SER A 50 -10.34 -3.76 21.99
CA SER A 50 -10.38 -2.55 21.15
C SER A 50 -9.00 -2.17 20.60
N LEU A 51 -7.94 -2.39 21.37
CA LEU A 51 -6.56 -2.17 20.94
C LEU A 51 -6.19 -3.12 19.79
N GLN A 52 -6.44 -4.41 19.96
CA GLN A 52 -6.19 -5.42 18.92
C GLN A 52 -7.00 -5.14 17.66
N MET A 53 -8.26 -4.74 17.79
CA MET A 53 -9.11 -4.34 16.67
C MET A 53 -8.53 -3.13 15.94
N ARG A 54 -8.00 -2.13 16.66
CA ARG A 54 -7.36 -0.96 16.04
C ARG A 54 -6.10 -1.33 15.28
N GLU A 55 -5.25 -2.17 15.80
CA GLU A 55 -4.06 -2.63 15.09
C GLU A 55 -4.41 -3.39 13.80
N LYS A 56 -5.38 -4.30 13.86
CA LYS A 56 -5.91 -4.98 12.68
C LYS A 56 -6.44 -3.99 11.64
N GLN A 57 -7.27 -3.03 12.05
CA GLN A 57 -7.86 -2.03 11.16
C GLN A 57 -6.81 -1.08 10.58
N LYS A 58 -5.80 -0.73 11.35
CA LYS A 58 -4.66 0.06 10.89
C LYS A 58 -3.95 -0.63 9.73
N CYS A 59 -3.60 -1.91 9.90
CA CYS A 59 -2.97 -2.72 8.86
C CYS A 59 -3.85 -2.80 7.60
N ALA A 60 -5.13 -3.18 7.75
CA ALA A 60 -6.06 -3.28 6.63
C ALA A 60 -6.22 -1.95 5.86
N ARG A 61 -6.21 -0.81 6.57
CA ARG A 61 -6.34 0.53 5.99
C ARG A 61 -5.08 0.99 5.26
N ILE A 62 -3.89 0.66 5.79
CA ILE A 62 -2.61 0.98 5.13
C ILE A 62 -2.56 0.34 3.74
N TYR A 63 -2.94 -0.93 3.63
CA TYR A 63 -2.92 -1.66 2.35
C TYR A 63 -4.22 -1.52 1.52
N GLY A 64 -5.25 -0.84 2.05
CA GLY A 64 -6.52 -0.67 1.35
C GLY A 64 -7.29 -1.98 1.13
N VAL A 65 -7.15 -2.96 2.01
CA VAL A 65 -7.76 -4.28 1.90
C VAL A 65 -9.08 -4.32 2.68
N LEU A 66 -10.11 -4.91 2.07
CA LEU A 66 -11.41 -5.11 2.70
C LEU A 66 -11.39 -6.30 3.68
N GLU A 67 -12.28 -6.29 4.67
CA GLU A 67 -12.32 -7.27 5.77
C GLU A 67 -12.35 -8.72 5.29
N LYS A 68 -13.18 -9.05 4.31
CA LYS A 68 -13.26 -10.41 3.77
C LYS A 68 -11.92 -10.90 3.22
N GLN A 69 -11.24 -10.08 2.45
CA GLN A 69 -9.94 -10.40 1.85
C GLN A 69 -8.84 -10.43 2.92
N PHE A 70 -8.85 -9.50 3.86
CA PHE A 70 -7.90 -9.46 4.97
C PHE A 70 -7.99 -10.72 5.83
N ARG A 71 -9.21 -11.16 6.14
CA ARG A 71 -9.45 -12.41 6.89
C ARG A 71 -8.92 -13.62 6.14
N GLY A 72 -9.09 -13.68 4.80
CA GLY A 72 -8.51 -14.74 3.98
C GLY A 72 -6.98 -14.76 4.05
N TYR A 73 -6.33 -13.61 3.98
CA TYR A 73 -4.87 -13.49 4.13
C TYR A 73 -4.39 -13.91 5.52
N TYR A 74 -5.12 -13.55 6.56
CA TYR A 74 -4.79 -13.98 7.92
C TYR A 74 -4.90 -15.50 8.07
N GLN A 75 -5.96 -16.12 7.54
CA GLN A 75 -6.12 -17.57 7.57
C GLN A 75 -5.01 -18.29 6.81
N GLU A 76 -4.59 -17.75 5.67
CA GLU A 76 -3.46 -18.27 4.90
C GLU A 76 -2.15 -18.12 5.68
N ALA A 77 -1.88 -16.93 6.22
CA ALA A 77 -0.68 -16.64 7.01
C ALA A 77 -0.54 -17.56 8.23
N ASN A 78 -1.67 -17.91 8.85
CA ASN A 78 -1.70 -18.81 10.02
C ASN A 78 -1.40 -20.28 9.68
N ARG A 79 -1.56 -20.67 8.42
CA ARG A 79 -1.23 -22.04 7.94
C ARG A 79 0.23 -22.18 7.54
N LEU A 80 0.90 -21.06 7.27
CA LEU A 80 2.32 -21.06 6.89
C LEU A 80 3.21 -21.24 8.13
N THR A 81 4.35 -21.88 7.95
CA THR A 81 5.37 -21.98 8.98
C THR A 81 5.95 -20.61 9.33
N GLY A 82 6.30 -20.41 10.60
CA GLY A 82 6.83 -19.15 11.10
C GLY A 82 5.80 -18.29 11.85
N ARG A 83 6.10 -17.01 12.02
CA ARG A 83 5.22 -16.07 12.72
C ARG A 83 4.09 -15.60 11.83
N THR A 84 2.86 -15.81 12.26
CA THR A 84 1.65 -15.42 11.51
C THR A 84 1.66 -13.95 11.08
N GLY A 85 2.13 -13.04 11.95
CA GLY A 85 2.20 -11.60 11.64
C GLY A 85 3.17 -11.29 10.51
N GLU A 86 4.36 -11.88 10.52
CA GLU A 86 5.35 -11.74 9.44
C GLU A 86 4.83 -12.32 8.13
N ASN A 87 4.24 -13.50 8.17
CA ASN A 87 3.61 -14.12 6.99
C ASN A 87 2.50 -13.24 6.42
N LEU A 88 1.67 -12.64 7.27
CA LEU A 88 0.60 -11.74 6.86
C LEU A 88 1.16 -10.48 6.18
N LEU A 89 2.19 -9.86 6.75
CA LEU A 89 2.83 -8.70 6.15
C LEU A 89 3.49 -9.06 4.82
N ARG A 90 4.13 -10.21 4.71
CA ARG A 90 4.72 -10.74 3.47
C ARG A 90 3.66 -10.90 2.37
N ILE A 91 2.49 -11.44 2.70
CA ILE A 91 1.36 -11.56 1.77
C ILE A 91 0.89 -10.18 1.31
N LEU A 92 0.74 -9.23 2.25
CA LEU A 92 0.27 -7.87 1.94
C LEU A 92 1.29 -7.08 1.11
N GLU A 93 2.57 -7.20 1.41
CA GLU A 93 3.65 -6.54 0.66
C GLU A 93 3.81 -7.12 -0.76
N SER A 94 3.51 -8.38 -0.98
CA SER A 94 3.62 -9.06 -2.29
C SER A 94 2.51 -8.66 -3.28
N ARG A 95 1.52 -7.89 -2.89
CA ARG A 95 0.44 -7.43 -3.78
C ARG A 95 0.97 -6.47 -4.85
N LEU A 96 0.50 -6.62 -6.07
CA LEU A 96 0.94 -5.81 -7.21
C LEU A 96 0.70 -4.30 -6.98
N ASP A 97 -0.46 -3.92 -6.42
CA ASP A 97 -0.73 -2.53 -6.08
C ASP A 97 0.28 -1.95 -5.09
N ASN A 98 0.68 -2.73 -4.09
CA ASN A 98 1.69 -2.34 -3.13
C ASN A 98 3.09 -2.29 -3.74
N VAL A 99 3.45 -3.26 -4.57
CA VAL A 99 4.75 -3.30 -5.27
C VAL A 99 4.95 -2.05 -6.15
N VAL A 100 3.93 -1.69 -6.93
CA VAL A 100 3.93 -0.47 -7.75
C VAL A 100 4.09 0.80 -6.89
N TYR A 101 3.42 0.85 -5.73
CA TYR A 101 3.58 1.95 -4.78
C TYR A 101 4.98 2.01 -4.16
N ARG A 102 5.51 0.87 -3.71
CA ARG A 102 6.86 0.77 -3.11
C ARG A 102 7.97 1.11 -4.10
N ALA A 103 7.76 0.80 -5.36
CA ALA A 103 8.69 1.15 -6.44
C ALA A 103 8.71 2.66 -6.78
N GLY A 104 7.78 3.45 -6.24
CA GLY A 104 7.70 4.88 -6.50
C GLY A 104 6.89 5.27 -7.75
N PHE A 105 6.23 4.33 -8.42
CA PHE A 105 5.43 4.60 -9.62
C PHE A 105 4.08 5.27 -9.31
N ALA A 106 3.70 5.31 -8.07
CA ALA A 106 2.51 5.99 -7.60
C ALA A 106 2.74 6.67 -6.25
N LYS A 107 2.09 7.81 -6.03
CA LYS A 107 2.22 8.60 -4.78
C LYS A 107 1.47 7.99 -3.60
N SER A 108 0.50 7.11 -3.86
CA SER A 108 -0.28 6.41 -2.85
C SER A 108 -0.66 5.00 -3.32
N ARG A 109 -1.01 4.13 -2.38
CA ARG A 109 -1.52 2.78 -2.71
C ARG A 109 -2.84 2.83 -3.47
N ASP A 110 -3.70 3.80 -3.18
CA ASP A 110 -4.96 3.98 -3.92
C ASP A 110 -4.71 4.37 -5.38
N MET A 111 -3.75 5.27 -5.63
CA MET A 111 -3.30 5.60 -6.98
C MET A 111 -2.69 4.38 -7.69
N ALA A 112 -1.80 3.65 -7.03
CA ALA A 112 -1.22 2.42 -7.57
C ALA A 112 -2.30 1.40 -7.95
N ARG A 113 -3.29 1.22 -7.08
CA ARG A 113 -4.43 0.34 -7.33
C ARG A 113 -5.22 0.76 -8.58
N GLN A 114 -5.45 2.06 -8.76
CA GLN A 114 -6.12 2.58 -9.95
C GLN A 114 -5.30 2.33 -11.21
N LEU A 115 -4.01 2.61 -11.19
CA LEU A 115 -3.11 2.39 -12.32
C LEU A 115 -3.04 0.92 -12.72
N VAL A 116 -2.96 0.00 -11.75
CA VAL A 116 -3.01 -1.45 -12.02
C VAL A 116 -4.34 -1.85 -12.66
N ARG A 117 -5.47 -1.39 -12.11
CA ARG A 117 -6.80 -1.70 -12.66
C ARG A 117 -7.01 -1.17 -14.07
N HIS A 118 -6.41 -0.04 -14.41
CA HIS A 118 -6.45 0.52 -15.76
C HIS A 118 -5.54 -0.24 -16.75
N GLY A 119 -4.77 -1.23 -16.27
CA GLY A 119 -4.00 -2.13 -17.13
C GLY A 119 -2.74 -1.52 -17.69
N HIS A 120 -2.08 -0.65 -16.93
CA HIS A 120 -0.82 -0.01 -17.34
C HIS A 120 0.41 -0.89 -17.11
N PHE A 121 0.29 -2.03 -16.42
CA PHE A 121 1.42 -2.88 -16.05
C PHE A 121 1.37 -4.25 -16.72
N LEU A 122 2.57 -4.76 -17.02
CA LEU A 122 2.82 -6.10 -17.48
C LEU A 122 3.61 -6.84 -16.40
N VAL A 123 3.25 -8.07 -16.11
CA VAL A 123 4.03 -8.96 -15.23
C VAL A 123 4.55 -10.11 -16.08
N ASN A 124 5.87 -10.25 -16.16
CA ASN A 124 6.55 -11.22 -17.02
C ASN A 124 6.06 -11.16 -18.49
N GLY A 125 5.79 -9.96 -18.98
CA GLY A 125 5.32 -9.72 -20.35
C GLY A 125 3.80 -9.81 -20.55
N GLU A 126 3.05 -10.28 -19.56
CA GLU A 126 1.59 -10.41 -19.65
C GLU A 126 0.86 -9.29 -18.91
N LYS A 127 -0.23 -8.80 -19.51
CA LYS A 127 -1.05 -7.75 -18.90
C LYS A 127 -1.77 -8.26 -17.65
N VAL A 128 -1.50 -7.63 -16.52
CA VAL A 128 -2.17 -7.90 -15.24
C VAL A 128 -2.87 -6.63 -14.76
N ASN A 129 -4.20 -6.70 -14.61
CA ASN A 129 -5.04 -5.61 -14.12
C ASN A 129 -5.71 -5.89 -12.76
N ILE A 130 -5.18 -6.88 -12.04
CA ILE A 130 -5.70 -7.30 -10.74
C ILE A 130 -4.78 -6.75 -9.64
N PRO A 131 -5.22 -5.76 -8.84
CA PRO A 131 -4.39 -5.17 -7.78
C PRO A 131 -3.94 -6.16 -6.71
N SER A 132 -4.75 -7.19 -6.44
CA SER A 132 -4.45 -8.24 -5.47
C SER A 132 -3.56 -9.37 -6.01
N TYR A 133 -3.14 -9.29 -7.27
CA TYR A 133 -2.18 -10.24 -7.83
C TYR A 133 -0.91 -10.25 -6.97
N ARG A 134 -0.44 -11.42 -6.59
CA ARG A 134 0.77 -11.58 -5.79
C ARG A 134 1.96 -11.84 -6.69
N VAL A 135 2.98 -11.00 -6.58
CA VAL A 135 4.23 -11.18 -7.29
C VAL A 135 5.03 -12.32 -6.67
N ALA A 136 5.71 -13.08 -7.51
CA ALA A 136 6.63 -14.13 -7.10
C ALA A 136 8.09 -13.63 -7.17
N PRO A 137 9.05 -14.30 -6.51
CA PRO A 137 10.46 -14.06 -6.76
C PRO A 137 10.78 -14.18 -8.26
N SER A 138 11.74 -13.40 -8.72
CA SER A 138 12.15 -13.30 -10.13
C SER A 138 11.09 -12.74 -11.09
N SER A 139 9.98 -12.21 -10.59
CA SER A 139 9.01 -11.50 -11.41
C SER A 139 9.57 -10.18 -11.93
N VAL A 140 9.28 -9.89 -13.19
CA VAL A 140 9.59 -8.62 -13.84
C VAL A 140 8.29 -7.87 -14.12
N ILE A 141 8.19 -6.66 -13.57
CA ILE A 141 7.01 -5.82 -13.77
C ILE A 141 7.43 -4.64 -14.64
N ASP A 142 6.82 -4.53 -15.81
CA ASP A 142 7.07 -3.46 -16.75
C ASP A 142 5.90 -2.51 -16.88
N LEU A 143 6.20 -1.25 -17.13
CA LEU A 143 5.20 -0.32 -17.62
C LEU A 143 4.88 -0.65 -19.07
N ARG A 144 3.60 -0.71 -19.41
CA ARG A 144 3.14 -0.95 -20.78
C ARG A 144 3.67 0.15 -21.71
N PRO A 145 4.21 -0.18 -22.91
CA PRO A 145 4.80 0.81 -23.82
C PRO A 145 3.90 2.00 -24.14
N SER A 146 2.62 1.75 -24.40
CA SER A 146 1.64 2.80 -24.67
C SER A 146 1.30 3.71 -23.47
N SER A 147 1.85 3.44 -22.31
CA SER A 147 1.57 4.21 -21.08
C SER A 147 2.74 5.11 -20.67
N HIS A 148 3.90 5.00 -21.30
CA HIS A 148 5.08 5.79 -20.95
C HIS A 148 4.87 7.31 -21.05
N ASP A 149 4.11 7.76 -22.04
CA ASP A 149 3.86 9.17 -22.30
C ASP A 149 2.72 9.77 -21.47
N LEU A 150 2.11 8.97 -20.60
CA LEU A 150 1.05 9.45 -19.72
C LEU A 150 1.62 10.26 -18.55
N THR A 151 1.00 11.39 -18.26
CA THR A 151 1.43 12.34 -17.21
C THR A 151 1.79 11.67 -15.87
N PRO A 152 1.02 10.71 -15.31
CA PRO A 152 1.39 10.07 -14.06
C PRO A 152 2.75 9.37 -14.08
N PHE A 153 3.12 8.79 -15.22
CA PHE A 153 4.37 8.04 -15.36
C PHE A 153 5.55 8.94 -15.70
N ILE A 154 5.31 10.03 -16.43
CA ILE A 154 6.33 11.07 -16.66
C ILE A 154 6.74 11.68 -15.31
N VAL A 155 5.77 12.05 -14.47
CA VAL A 155 6.04 12.59 -13.13
C VAL A 155 6.73 11.53 -12.25
N ALA A 156 6.24 10.29 -12.27
CA ALA A 156 6.85 9.20 -11.50
C ALA A 156 8.31 8.96 -11.91
N SER A 157 8.61 8.98 -13.22
CA SER A 157 9.98 8.81 -13.74
C SER A 157 10.92 9.90 -13.25
N ALA A 158 10.46 11.14 -13.16
CA ALA A 158 11.26 12.26 -12.64
C ALA A 158 11.50 12.19 -11.12
N GLU A 159 10.57 11.61 -10.37
CA GLU A 159 10.63 11.49 -8.91
C GLU A 159 11.21 10.13 -8.43
N LEU A 160 11.63 9.25 -9.35
CA LEU A 160 12.28 7.98 -8.98
C LEU A 160 13.57 8.23 -8.21
N GLY A 161 13.73 7.52 -7.09
CA GLY A 161 14.88 7.68 -6.20
C GLY A 161 14.64 8.57 -4.99
N GLU A 162 13.59 9.39 -4.95
CA GLU A 162 13.23 10.18 -3.77
C GLU A 162 12.77 9.32 -2.59
N ARG A 163 12.24 8.13 -2.87
CA ARG A 163 11.80 7.18 -1.85
C ARG A 163 12.71 5.97 -1.81
N PRO A 164 13.03 5.46 -0.60
CA PRO A 164 13.79 4.24 -0.48
C PRO A 164 12.99 3.06 -1.03
N VAL A 165 13.59 2.32 -1.94
CA VAL A 165 13.05 1.06 -2.47
C VAL A 165 13.42 -0.06 -1.52
N PRO A 166 12.50 -0.97 -1.15
CA PRO A 166 12.83 -2.12 -0.31
C PRO A 166 13.89 -3.02 -0.92
N ALA A 167 14.73 -3.65 -0.09
CA ALA A 167 15.86 -4.47 -0.53
C ALA A 167 15.46 -5.71 -1.36
N TRP A 168 14.23 -6.19 -1.22
CA TRP A 168 13.72 -7.36 -1.95
C TRP A 168 13.29 -7.05 -3.41
N MET A 169 13.33 -5.76 -3.83
CA MET A 169 13.05 -5.35 -5.20
C MET A 169 14.06 -4.29 -5.68
N GLU A 170 14.18 -4.16 -6.98
CA GLU A 170 15.00 -3.14 -7.65
C GLU A 170 14.18 -2.42 -8.71
N VAL A 171 14.43 -1.12 -8.89
CA VAL A 171 13.75 -0.30 -9.90
C VAL A 171 14.77 0.17 -10.94
N VAL A 172 14.56 -0.22 -12.19
CA VAL A 172 15.31 0.25 -13.34
C VAL A 172 14.58 1.44 -13.95
N GLY A 173 14.90 2.65 -13.50
CA GLY A 173 14.20 3.89 -13.85
C GLY A 173 14.12 4.17 -15.35
N SER A 174 15.24 3.95 -16.08
CA SER A 174 15.31 4.18 -17.52
C SER A 174 14.31 3.36 -18.35
N LYS A 175 13.88 2.20 -17.83
CA LYS A 175 12.92 1.30 -18.47
C LYS A 175 11.56 1.27 -17.79
N MET A 176 11.38 2.02 -16.71
CA MET A 176 10.21 1.93 -15.84
C MET A 176 9.86 0.47 -15.50
N ARG A 177 10.89 -0.25 -15.03
CA ARG A 177 10.84 -1.69 -14.73
C ARG A 177 11.12 -1.94 -13.27
N ILE A 178 10.41 -2.90 -12.68
CA ILE A 178 10.61 -3.39 -11.33
C ILE A 178 11.08 -4.84 -11.42
N LEU A 179 12.17 -5.15 -10.76
CA LEU A 179 12.70 -6.50 -10.60
C LEU A 179 12.42 -6.97 -9.16
N VAL A 180 11.77 -8.10 -9.01
CA VAL A 180 11.50 -8.71 -7.69
C VAL A 180 12.54 -9.78 -7.45
N HIS A 181 13.48 -9.58 -6.53
CA HIS A 181 14.55 -10.53 -6.25
C HIS A 181 14.11 -11.65 -5.31
N SER A 182 13.41 -11.29 -4.24
CA SER A 182 12.95 -12.25 -3.23
C SER A 182 11.54 -11.89 -2.74
N LEU A 183 10.97 -12.70 -1.88
CA LEU A 183 9.78 -12.28 -1.13
C LEU A 183 10.17 -11.26 -0.05
N PRO A 184 9.24 -10.38 0.35
CA PRO A 184 9.46 -9.47 1.48
C PRO A 184 9.81 -10.25 2.75
N GLU A 185 10.81 -9.76 3.49
CA GLU A 185 11.21 -10.29 4.79
C GLU A 185 10.46 -9.60 5.93
#